data_d7ed71ec3c525238e26fd1e064514172
#
_entry.id   d7ed71ec3c525238e26fd1e064514172
#
_cell.length_a   1.000
_cell.length_b   1.000
_cell.length_c   1.000
_cell.angle_alpha   90.00
_cell.angle_beta   90.00
_cell.angle_gamma   90.00
#
_symmetry.space_group_name_H-M   'P 1'
#
loop_
_entity.id
_entity.type
_entity.pdbx_description
1 polymer ?
#
loop_
_entity_poly.entity_id
_entity_poly.type
_entity_poly.pdbx_seq_one_letter_code
_entity_poly.pdbx_strand_id
1 'polypeptide(L)'
;MASLLLAYGQSADQDGRWMRFTQQLGRWGQPKLSVDNRPHTVFADVQGSNAQFEFSGYLEGLDALLAKHGPQSRILVFNDSLFSHHSVRRWAEFLKNYEPRRGPGVYGDSRLEPLEVDGRPLRHLASWMFLLEGSAGQDAFRAALQHALTHFNEAPTWPGYDQFLAHYYAPSRRWGGYTQALRPEDLERKMRCSWAEHRLSLHLQQQHLMFPFEGWAYRSLHTVDRALSAYKRLKSK
;
A
#
# COMPACT_ATOMS: atom_id res chain seq x y z
N MET A 1 16.63 -2.03 9.58
CA MET A 1 15.42 -1.62 8.87
C MET A 1 14.20 -1.92 9.74
N ALA A 2 13.19 -1.07 9.70
CA ALA A 2 11.95 -1.25 10.46
C ALA A 2 10.83 -1.79 9.56
N SER A 3 9.84 -2.46 10.14
CA SER A 3 8.64 -2.88 9.43
C SER A 3 7.39 -2.37 10.16
N LEU A 4 6.44 -1.86 9.40
CA LEU A 4 5.15 -1.38 9.90
C LEU A 4 4.04 -2.18 9.25
N LEU A 5 3.16 -2.77 10.04
CA LEU A 5 1.96 -3.46 9.56
C LEU A 5 0.72 -2.67 9.94
N LEU A 6 -0.18 -2.52 9.01
CA LEU A 6 -1.56 -2.12 9.26
C LEU A 6 -2.49 -3.32 9.05
N ALA A 7 -3.09 -3.85 10.11
CA ALA A 7 -4.17 -4.82 10.02
C ALA A 7 -5.49 -4.08 9.82
N TYR A 8 -6.15 -4.32 8.69
CA TYR A 8 -7.36 -3.61 8.31
C TYR A 8 -8.57 -4.55 8.23
N GLY A 9 -9.21 -4.76 9.37
CA GLY A 9 -10.58 -5.31 9.43
C GLY A 9 -10.77 -6.77 9.00
N GLN A 10 -9.72 -7.56 8.85
CA GLN A 10 -9.83 -8.94 8.43
C GLN A 10 -9.64 -9.94 9.60
N SER A 11 -9.92 -11.20 9.38
CA SER A 11 -10.04 -12.24 10.40
C SER A 11 -8.76 -12.50 11.21
N ALA A 12 -8.91 -13.08 12.42
CA ALA A 12 -7.82 -13.50 13.32
C ALA A 12 -6.74 -14.42 12.70
N ASP A 13 -7.02 -15.03 11.55
CA ASP A 13 -6.05 -15.84 10.79
C ASP A 13 -4.89 -14.98 10.21
N GLN A 14 -5.04 -13.68 10.18
CA GLN A 14 -4.03 -12.73 9.70
C GLN A 14 -2.86 -12.56 10.69
N ASP A 15 -3.10 -12.72 11.99
CA ASP A 15 -2.07 -12.55 13.02
C ASP A 15 -0.99 -13.64 12.88
N GLY A 16 -1.38 -14.87 12.56
CA GLY A 16 -0.44 -15.95 12.27
C GLY A 16 0.36 -15.72 10.97
N ARG A 17 -0.20 -15.05 9.98
CA ARG A 17 0.50 -14.69 8.73
C ARG A 17 1.48 -13.54 8.96
N TRP A 18 1.08 -12.56 9.76
CA TRP A 18 1.94 -11.47 10.22
C TRP A 18 3.19 -12.01 10.94
N MET A 19 3.01 -12.86 11.93
CA MET A 19 4.13 -13.45 12.68
C MET A 19 5.08 -14.22 11.75
N ARG A 20 4.54 -15.05 10.85
CA ARG A 20 5.34 -15.78 9.87
C ARG A 20 6.12 -14.85 8.93
N PHE A 21 5.49 -13.78 8.45
CA PHE A 21 6.15 -12.82 7.57
C PHE A 21 7.30 -12.11 8.30
N THR A 22 7.07 -11.63 9.53
CA THR A 22 8.11 -10.97 10.32
C THR A 22 9.23 -11.92 10.71
N GLN A 23 8.94 -13.19 10.98
CA GLN A 23 9.97 -14.23 11.20
C GLN A 23 10.82 -14.45 9.94
N GLN A 24 10.19 -14.49 8.76
CA GLN A 24 10.91 -14.63 7.48
C GLN A 24 11.80 -13.42 7.18
N LEU A 25 11.36 -12.22 7.52
CA LEU A 25 12.20 -11.01 7.43
C LEU A 25 13.37 -11.06 8.43
N GLY A 26 13.18 -11.72 9.58
CA GLY A 26 14.21 -11.86 10.61
C GLY A 26 14.69 -10.50 11.12
N ARG A 27 16.03 -10.34 11.28
CA ARG A 27 16.63 -9.08 11.73
C ARG A 27 16.44 -7.92 10.77
N TRP A 28 16.18 -8.22 9.49
CA TRP A 28 15.91 -7.21 8.48
C TRP A 28 14.65 -6.39 8.78
N GLY A 29 13.62 -7.01 9.37
CA GLY A 29 12.36 -6.38 9.72
C GLY A 29 12.27 -5.89 11.18
N GLN A 30 13.36 -5.37 11.77
CA GLN A 30 13.39 -4.87 13.15
C GLN A 30 13.88 -3.41 13.19
N PRO A 31 13.32 -2.55 14.05
CA PRO A 31 12.16 -2.80 14.91
C PRO A 31 10.86 -2.97 14.11
N LYS A 32 9.83 -3.53 14.72
CA LYS A 32 8.50 -3.70 14.13
C LYS A 32 7.42 -3.02 14.98
N LEU A 33 6.39 -2.55 14.31
CA LEU A 33 5.22 -1.95 14.93
C LEU A 33 3.98 -2.37 14.15
N SER A 34 2.92 -2.72 14.85
CA SER A 34 1.62 -3.06 14.29
C SER A 34 0.58 -2.01 14.65
N VAL A 35 -0.26 -1.67 13.67
CA VAL A 35 -1.42 -0.80 13.86
C VAL A 35 -2.67 -1.59 13.51
N ASP A 36 -3.66 -1.57 14.35
CA ASP A 36 -4.94 -2.23 14.09
C ASP A 36 -6.09 -1.22 14.12
N ASN A 37 -6.77 -1.09 13.00
CA ASN A 37 -7.94 -0.22 12.87
C ASN A 37 -9.24 -0.87 13.34
N ARG A 38 -9.23 -2.15 13.71
CA ARG A 38 -10.40 -2.82 14.28
C ARG A 38 -10.60 -2.36 15.73
N PRO A 39 -11.83 -2.13 16.17
CA PRO A 39 -12.08 -1.85 17.59
C PRO A 39 -11.73 -3.07 18.44
N HIS A 40 -11.14 -2.83 19.61
CA HIS A 40 -10.89 -3.86 20.65
C HIS A 40 -9.90 -4.98 20.30
N THR A 41 -8.84 -4.69 19.54
CA THR A 41 -7.79 -5.70 19.34
C THR A 41 -6.73 -5.66 20.43
N VAL A 42 -6.29 -6.85 20.84
CA VAL A 42 -5.33 -7.06 21.94
C VAL A 42 -3.89 -7.18 21.43
N PHE A 43 -3.68 -7.20 20.10
CA PHE A 43 -2.41 -7.61 19.48
C PHE A 43 -1.64 -6.49 18.79
N ALA A 44 -2.19 -5.29 18.72
CA ALA A 44 -1.51 -4.18 18.07
C ALA A 44 -0.70 -3.34 19.06
N ASP A 45 0.44 -2.84 18.59
CA ASP A 45 1.24 -1.85 19.33
C ASP A 45 0.52 -0.49 19.40
N VAL A 46 -0.29 -0.18 18.37
CA VAL A 46 -1.08 1.04 18.25
C VAL A 46 -2.50 0.69 17.85
N GLN A 47 -3.47 1.23 18.57
CA GLN A 47 -4.87 1.23 18.12
C GLN A 47 -5.05 2.37 17.12
N GLY A 48 -5.32 2.03 15.86
CA GLY A 48 -5.57 3.02 14.82
C GLY A 48 -6.94 3.67 14.97
N SER A 49 -7.06 4.92 14.55
CA SER A 49 -8.33 5.68 14.60
C SER A 49 -9.37 5.18 13.61
N ASN A 50 -8.94 4.53 12.54
CA ASN A 50 -9.77 4.15 11.39
C ASN A 50 -10.56 5.33 10.77
N ALA A 51 -10.10 6.56 10.99
CA ALA A 51 -10.80 7.76 10.52
C ALA A 51 -10.85 7.85 8.99
N GLN A 52 -9.77 7.42 8.33
CA GLN A 52 -9.62 7.44 6.87
C GLN A 52 -9.01 6.13 6.37
N PHE A 53 -9.54 5.02 6.87
CA PHE A 53 -9.15 3.64 6.52
C PHE A 53 -7.65 3.39 6.74
N GLU A 54 -7.00 2.68 5.79
CA GLU A 54 -5.58 2.34 5.88
C GLU A 54 -4.65 3.56 5.93
N PHE A 55 -5.03 4.69 5.33
CA PHE A 55 -4.15 5.86 5.22
C PHE A 55 -3.94 6.56 6.57
N SER A 56 -5.00 6.70 7.40
CA SER A 56 -4.83 7.20 8.77
C SER A 56 -3.94 6.28 9.61
N GLY A 57 -4.14 4.96 9.48
CA GLY A 57 -3.31 3.98 10.19
C GLY A 57 -1.84 3.98 9.74
N TYR A 58 -1.54 4.24 8.46
CA TYR A 58 -0.17 4.40 7.98
C TYR A 58 0.51 5.62 8.63
N LEU A 59 -0.18 6.76 8.72
CA LEU A 59 0.37 7.96 9.33
C LEU A 59 0.57 7.77 10.83
N GLU A 60 -0.44 7.30 11.54
CA GLU A 60 -0.40 7.03 12.98
C GLU A 60 0.70 6.03 13.34
N GLY A 61 0.82 4.96 12.57
CA GLY A 61 1.85 3.94 12.77
C GLY A 61 3.25 4.45 12.46
N LEU A 62 3.42 5.24 11.39
CA LEU A 62 4.71 5.84 11.06
C LEU A 62 5.16 6.82 12.15
N ASP A 63 4.26 7.68 12.61
CA ASP A 63 4.54 8.64 13.69
C ASP A 63 4.92 7.92 14.98
N ALA A 64 4.20 6.87 15.36
CA ALA A 64 4.51 6.06 16.55
C ALA A 64 5.86 5.33 16.42
N LEU A 65 6.16 4.78 15.23
CA LEU A 65 7.43 4.11 14.96
C LEU A 65 8.61 5.08 15.10
N LEU A 66 8.49 6.26 14.48
CA LEU A 66 9.54 7.28 14.51
C LEU A 66 9.71 7.88 15.92
N ALA A 67 8.62 8.10 16.65
CA ALA A 67 8.67 8.57 18.03
C ALA A 67 9.36 7.57 18.97
N LYS A 68 9.12 6.27 18.78
CA LYS A 68 9.65 5.21 19.63
C LYS A 68 11.09 4.83 19.29
N HIS A 69 11.46 4.85 18.02
CA HIS A 69 12.73 4.27 17.53
C HIS A 69 13.61 5.25 16.75
N GLY A 70 13.15 6.49 16.55
CA GLY A 70 13.84 7.49 15.72
C GLY A 70 13.81 7.16 14.22
N PRO A 71 14.43 8.00 13.40
CA PRO A 71 14.57 7.76 11.96
C PRO A 71 15.30 6.45 11.68
N GLN A 72 14.81 5.72 10.70
CA GLN A 72 15.36 4.43 10.29
C GLN A 72 16.07 4.55 8.94
N SER A 73 17.04 3.66 8.66
CA SER A 73 17.62 3.62 7.30
C SER A 73 16.58 3.23 6.26
N ARG A 74 15.70 2.29 6.63
CA ARG A 74 14.57 1.81 5.79
C ARG A 74 13.37 1.51 6.64
N ILE A 75 12.16 1.81 6.13
CA ILE A 75 10.89 1.36 6.71
C ILE A 75 10.09 0.64 5.64
N LEU A 76 9.65 -0.57 5.92
CA LEU A 76 8.67 -1.28 5.13
C LEU A 76 7.28 -1.02 5.73
N VAL A 77 6.42 -0.38 4.95
CA VAL A 77 5.01 -0.13 5.30
C VAL A 77 4.16 -1.05 4.44
N PHE A 78 3.25 -1.80 5.03
CA PHE A 78 2.36 -2.68 4.28
C PHE A 78 1.06 -2.97 5.04
N ASN A 79 0.03 -3.37 4.33
CA ASN A 79 -1.24 -3.77 4.91
C ASN A 79 -1.52 -5.27 4.72
N ASP A 80 -2.64 -5.73 5.26
CA ASP A 80 -3.07 -7.13 5.25
C ASP A 80 -3.42 -7.67 3.85
N SER A 81 -3.57 -6.82 2.84
CA SER A 81 -3.73 -7.23 1.43
C SER A 81 -2.53 -8.04 0.93
N LEU A 82 -1.33 -7.81 1.50
CA LEU A 82 -0.15 -8.63 1.24
C LEU A 82 -0.45 -10.12 1.49
N PHE A 83 -1.16 -10.44 2.58
CA PHE A 83 -1.45 -11.82 2.95
C PHE A 83 -2.56 -12.46 2.13
N SER A 84 -3.48 -11.65 1.63
CA SER A 84 -4.64 -12.11 0.88
C SER A 84 -4.34 -12.37 -0.59
N HIS A 85 -3.49 -11.53 -1.18
CA HIS A 85 -3.33 -11.45 -2.64
C HIS A 85 -1.94 -11.84 -3.14
N HIS A 86 -0.92 -11.88 -2.25
CA HIS A 86 0.47 -12.02 -2.63
C HIS A 86 1.16 -13.24 -2.01
N SER A 87 2.27 -13.66 -2.59
CA SER A 87 3.11 -14.73 -2.06
C SER A 87 4.05 -14.20 -0.98
N VAL A 88 3.61 -14.25 0.27
CA VAL A 88 4.30 -13.71 1.46
C VAL A 88 5.78 -14.12 1.52
N ARG A 89 6.09 -15.41 1.31
CA ARG A 89 7.48 -15.92 1.35
C ARG A 89 8.36 -15.28 0.28
N ARG A 90 7.85 -15.20 -0.96
CA ARG A 90 8.62 -14.64 -2.08
C ARG A 90 8.83 -13.14 -1.94
N TRP A 91 7.83 -12.43 -1.42
CA TRP A 91 7.96 -11.01 -1.13
C TRP A 91 8.96 -10.75 -0.01
N ALA A 92 8.96 -11.56 1.06
CA ALA A 92 9.97 -11.44 2.12
C ALA A 92 11.39 -11.67 1.57
N GLU A 93 11.56 -12.67 0.69
CA GLU A 93 12.85 -12.96 0.05
C GLU A 93 13.30 -11.83 -0.88
N PHE A 94 12.38 -11.31 -1.71
CA PHE A 94 12.65 -10.17 -2.56
C PHE A 94 13.10 -8.96 -1.75
N LEU A 95 12.33 -8.57 -0.73
CA LEU A 95 12.60 -7.38 0.08
C LEU A 95 13.94 -7.46 0.81
N LYS A 96 14.33 -8.64 1.30
CA LYS A 96 15.64 -8.83 1.95
C LYS A 96 16.83 -8.57 1.02
N ASN A 97 16.63 -8.86 -0.26
CA ASN A 97 17.68 -8.75 -1.28
C ASN A 97 17.52 -7.51 -2.19
N TYR A 98 16.47 -6.70 -1.94
CA TYR A 98 16.21 -5.52 -2.74
C TYR A 98 17.12 -4.36 -2.33
N GLU A 99 17.88 -3.87 -3.29
CA GLU A 99 18.71 -2.67 -3.14
C GLU A 99 18.15 -1.54 -4.00
N PRO A 100 17.63 -0.46 -3.36
CA PRO A 100 17.18 0.74 -4.05
C PRO A 100 18.30 1.37 -4.88
N ARG A 101 18.06 1.57 -6.17
CA ARG A 101 19.09 2.09 -7.10
C ARG A 101 19.02 3.60 -7.30
N ARG A 102 17.91 4.22 -6.92
CA ARG A 102 17.64 5.65 -7.19
C ARG A 102 17.84 6.54 -5.97
N GLY A 103 18.39 6.00 -4.88
CA GLY A 103 18.64 6.73 -3.65
C GLY A 103 17.43 6.85 -2.73
N PRO A 104 17.45 7.83 -1.80
CA PRO A 104 16.37 8.02 -0.83
C PRO A 104 15.03 8.34 -1.51
N GLY A 105 13.94 7.76 -0.99
CA GLY A 105 12.60 7.97 -1.52
C GLY A 105 11.62 6.89 -1.14
N VAL A 106 10.48 6.85 -1.81
CA VAL A 106 9.37 5.91 -1.60
C VAL A 106 9.30 4.93 -2.77
N TYR A 107 9.50 3.66 -2.48
CA TYR A 107 9.46 2.56 -3.46
C TYR A 107 8.21 1.72 -3.27
N GLY A 108 7.62 1.25 -4.38
CA GLY A 108 6.44 0.41 -4.31
C GLY A 108 6.06 -0.25 -5.63
N ASP A 109 4.98 -1.02 -5.58
CA ASP A 109 4.32 -1.58 -6.77
C ASP A 109 3.65 -0.44 -7.54
N SER A 110 4.23 -0.06 -8.67
CA SER A 110 3.80 1.10 -9.45
C SER A 110 2.96 0.69 -10.64
N ARG A 111 1.87 1.43 -10.84
CA ARG A 111 0.98 1.30 -12.00
C ARG A 111 0.90 2.60 -12.75
N LEU A 112 0.88 2.51 -14.07
CA LEU A 112 0.62 3.62 -14.96
C LEU A 112 -0.88 3.64 -15.29
N GLU A 113 -1.54 4.74 -14.97
CA GLU A 113 -2.95 4.89 -15.29
C GLU A 113 -3.16 5.56 -16.66
N PRO A 114 -4.24 5.27 -17.34
CA PRO A 114 -4.58 5.92 -18.62
C PRO A 114 -5.15 7.33 -18.38
N LEU A 115 -4.45 8.14 -17.61
CA LEU A 115 -4.86 9.48 -17.21
C LEU A 115 -3.61 10.37 -17.10
N GLU A 116 -3.76 11.63 -17.53
CA GLU A 116 -2.72 12.65 -17.34
C GLU A 116 -3.20 13.70 -16.35
N VAL A 117 -2.29 14.10 -15.46
CA VAL A 117 -2.50 15.18 -14.49
C VAL A 117 -1.37 16.18 -14.66
N ASP A 118 -1.70 17.44 -14.92
CA ASP A 118 -0.72 18.52 -15.17
C ASP A 118 0.26 18.18 -16.29
N GLY A 119 -0.23 17.57 -17.38
CA GLY A 119 0.57 17.18 -18.54
C GLY A 119 1.53 16.01 -18.31
N ARG A 120 1.34 15.27 -17.22
CA ARG A 120 2.14 14.09 -16.89
C ARG A 120 1.26 12.86 -16.72
N PRO A 121 1.70 11.68 -17.21
CA PRO A 121 0.98 10.45 -16.94
C PRO A 121 0.86 10.19 -15.45
N LEU A 122 -0.36 9.92 -14.97
CA LEU A 122 -0.58 9.54 -13.59
C LEU A 122 0.01 8.15 -13.35
N ARG A 123 0.99 8.11 -12.51
CA ARG A 123 1.57 6.86 -12.00
C ARG A 123 1.28 6.77 -10.51
N HIS A 124 0.69 5.69 -10.07
CA HIS A 124 0.46 5.51 -8.64
C HIS A 124 1.23 4.30 -8.08
N LEU A 125 1.51 4.35 -6.80
CA LEU A 125 1.99 3.22 -6.01
C LEU A 125 0.79 2.55 -5.38
N ALA A 126 0.65 1.24 -5.57
CA ALA A 126 -0.41 0.48 -4.92
C ALA A 126 -0.25 0.51 -3.40
N SER A 127 -1.33 0.82 -2.69
CA SER A 127 -1.32 1.11 -1.24
C SER A 127 -0.99 -0.08 -0.34
N TRP A 128 -0.87 -1.29 -0.88
CA TRP A 128 -0.64 -2.48 -0.07
C TRP A 128 0.80 -2.63 0.46
N MET A 129 1.79 -1.93 -0.14
CA MET A 129 3.18 -1.98 0.32
C MET A 129 4.01 -0.80 -0.19
N PHE A 130 4.79 -0.20 0.72
CA PHE A 130 5.80 0.82 0.43
C PHE A 130 7.11 0.51 1.14
N LEU A 131 8.23 0.77 0.49
CA LEU A 131 9.56 0.79 1.10
C LEU A 131 10.06 2.23 1.14
N LEU A 132 10.25 2.76 2.33
CA LEU A 132 10.75 4.11 2.57
C LEU A 132 12.25 4.03 2.76
N GLU A 133 13.03 4.60 1.85
CA GLU A 133 14.49 4.60 1.88
C GLU A 133 15.01 5.93 2.42
N GLY A 134 15.75 5.87 3.53
CA GLY A 134 16.33 7.03 4.20
C GLY A 134 15.30 7.97 4.86
N SER A 135 15.78 8.98 5.57
CA SER A 135 14.90 9.98 6.21
C SER A 135 14.07 10.76 5.18
N ALA A 136 14.66 11.12 4.04
CA ALA A 136 13.94 11.82 2.98
C ALA A 136 12.74 11.02 2.46
N GLY A 137 12.85 9.69 2.33
CA GLY A 137 11.71 8.84 1.96
C GLY A 137 10.63 8.79 3.04
N GLN A 138 11.02 8.79 4.32
CA GLN A 138 10.10 8.82 5.46
C GLN A 138 9.35 10.15 5.52
N ASP A 139 10.06 11.27 5.41
CA ASP A 139 9.48 12.62 5.46
C ASP A 139 8.55 12.85 4.26
N ALA A 140 8.97 12.45 3.06
CA ALA A 140 8.16 12.55 1.85
C ALA A 140 6.87 11.72 1.95
N PHE A 141 6.96 10.50 2.44
CA PHE A 141 5.78 9.64 2.60
C PHE A 141 4.83 10.20 3.65
N ARG A 142 5.35 10.69 4.77
CA ARG A 142 4.56 11.36 5.81
C ARG A 142 3.84 12.59 5.26
N ALA A 143 4.54 13.46 4.55
CA ALA A 143 3.95 14.65 3.92
C ALA A 143 2.87 14.30 2.89
N ALA A 144 3.14 13.27 2.06
CA ALA A 144 2.19 12.78 1.07
C ALA A 144 0.92 12.18 1.71
N LEU A 145 1.07 11.43 2.82
CA LEU A 145 -0.06 10.95 3.62
C LEU A 145 -0.88 12.10 4.18
N GLN A 146 -0.22 13.08 4.82
CA GLN A 146 -0.90 14.26 5.37
C GLN A 146 -1.68 15.01 4.30
N HIS A 147 -1.07 15.22 3.12
CA HIS A 147 -1.75 15.85 1.98
C HIS A 147 -2.98 15.03 1.53
N ALA A 148 -2.84 13.72 1.35
CA ALA A 148 -3.94 12.86 0.94
C ALA A 148 -5.08 12.82 1.96
N LEU A 149 -4.76 12.82 3.27
CA LEU A 149 -5.73 12.79 4.35
C LEU A 149 -6.48 14.13 4.50
N THR A 150 -5.80 15.25 4.32
CA THR A 150 -6.44 16.59 4.33
C THR A 150 -7.55 16.68 3.29
N HIS A 151 -7.35 16.08 2.11
CA HIS A 151 -8.29 16.10 1.00
C HIS A 151 -9.08 14.79 0.83
N PHE A 152 -9.15 13.95 1.85
CA PHE A 152 -9.69 12.59 1.75
C PHE A 152 -11.17 12.55 1.30
N ASN A 153 -11.96 13.52 1.71
CA ASN A 153 -13.39 13.61 1.38
C ASN A 153 -13.68 14.42 0.11
N GLU A 154 -12.65 14.90 -0.57
CA GLU A 154 -12.78 15.73 -1.76
C GLU A 154 -12.45 14.91 -3.01
N ALA A 155 -13.36 14.84 -3.97
CA ALA A 155 -13.05 14.23 -5.25
C ALA A 155 -11.97 15.04 -5.99
N PRO A 156 -10.95 14.39 -6.57
CA PRO A 156 -10.00 15.09 -7.44
C PRO A 156 -10.71 15.70 -8.65
N THR A 157 -10.39 16.95 -8.94
CA THR A 157 -10.96 17.69 -10.08
C THR A 157 -10.11 17.56 -11.35
N TRP A 158 -9.35 16.49 -11.49
CA TRP A 158 -8.49 16.26 -12.65
C TRP A 158 -9.33 15.93 -13.90
N PRO A 159 -9.02 16.51 -15.05
CA PRO A 159 -9.76 16.24 -16.28
C PRO A 159 -9.86 14.74 -16.58
N GLY A 160 -11.07 14.24 -16.82
CA GLY A 160 -11.31 12.82 -17.16
C GLY A 160 -11.25 11.84 -15.97
N TYR A 161 -10.98 12.31 -14.76
CA TYR A 161 -10.81 11.42 -13.60
C TYR A 161 -12.08 10.66 -13.22
N ASP A 162 -13.23 11.33 -13.25
CA ASP A 162 -14.51 10.68 -12.95
C ASP A 162 -14.84 9.56 -13.95
N GLN A 163 -14.57 9.80 -15.25
CA GLN A 163 -14.75 8.79 -16.30
C GLN A 163 -13.79 7.62 -16.10
N PHE A 164 -12.53 7.91 -15.73
CA PHE A 164 -11.55 6.89 -15.39
C PHE A 164 -12.02 6.02 -14.23
N LEU A 165 -12.47 6.61 -13.11
CA LEU A 165 -12.97 5.85 -11.95
C LEU A 165 -14.25 5.07 -12.28
N ALA A 166 -15.18 5.65 -13.02
CA ALA A 166 -16.38 4.95 -13.46
C ALA A 166 -16.02 3.69 -14.27
N HIS A 167 -15.04 3.80 -15.17
CA HIS A 167 -14.53 2.65 -15.91
C HIS A 167 -13.80 1.65 -15.01
N TYR A 168 -12.97 2.13 -14.08
CA TYR A 168 -12.17 1.31 -13.16
C TYR A 168 -13.04 0.45 -12.23
N TYR A 169 -14.16 1.00 -11.75
CA TYR A 169 -15.11 0.30 -10.87
C TYR A 169 -16.27 -0.39 -11.59
N ALA A 170 -16.37 -0.22 -12.89
CA ALA A 170 -17.39 -0.93 -13.68
C ALA A 170 -17.19 -2.46 -13.54
N PRO A 171 -18.27 -3.24 -13.40
CA PRO A 171 -18.20 -4.68 -13.43
C PRO A 171 -17.52 -5.17 -14.71
N SER A 172 -16.33 -5.69 -14.61
CA SER A 172 -15.54 -6.12 -15.76
C SER A 172 -14.74 -7.38 -15.42
N ARG A 173 -14.93 -8.42 -16.25
CA ARG A 173 -14.13 -9.64 -16.16
C ARG A 173 -12.67 -9.46 -16.62
N ARG A 174 -12.35 -8.39 -17.33
CA ARG A 174 -11.05 -8.19 -18.01
C ARG A 174 -9.95 -7.66 -17.10
N TRP A 175 -10.29 -6.87 -16.07
CA TRP A 175 -9.30 -6.11 -15.30
C TRP A 175 -8.98 -6.67 -13.91
N GLY A 176 -9.43 -7.87 -13.58
CA GLY A 176 -9.26 -8.39 -12.21
C GLY A 176 -10.02 -7.58 -11.16
N GLY A 177 -10.85 -6.64 -11.64
CA GLY A 177 -11.71 -5.79 -10.86
C GLY A 177 -12.90 -6.56 -10.28
N TYR A 178 -13.92 -5.84 -9.96
CA TYR A 178 -15.11 -6.39 -9.34
C TYR A 178 -15.89 -7.20 -10.38
N THR A 179 -16.19 -8.46 -10.07
CA THR A 179 -17.01 -9.32 -10.92
C THR A 179 -18.49 -9.00 -10.81
N GLN A 180 -18.87 -8.26 -9.77
CA GLN A 180 -20.22 -7.78 -9.48
C GLN A 180 -20.18 -6.30 -9.15
N ALA A 181 -21.31 -5.62 -9.33
CA ALA A 181 -21.46 -4.24 -8.91
C ALA A 181 -21.26 -4.13 -7.39
N LEU A 182 -20.48 -3.15 -6.97
CA LEU A 182 -20.34 -2.83 -5.54
C LEU A 182 -21.62 -2.21 -5.02
N ARG A 183 -21.93 -2.44 -3.75
CA ARG A 183 -22.97 -1.67 -3.06
C ARG A 183 -22.55 -0.20 -3.02
N PRO A 184 -23.50 0.75 -3.04
CA PRO A 184 -23.16 2.18 -3.06
C PRO A 184 -22.17 2.61 -1.97
N GLU A 185 -22.37 2.15 -0.74
CA GLU A 185 -21.48 2.46 0.39
C GLU A 185 -20.07 1.89 0.24
N ASP A 186 -19.94 0.69 -0.34
CA ASP A 186 -18.64 0.07 -0.62
C ASP A 186 -17.94 0.77 -1.79
N LEU A 187 -18.70 1.21 -2.79
CA LEU A 187 -18.19 1.96 -3.93
C LEU A 187 -17.63 3.32 -3.47
N GLU A 188 -18.41 4.07 -2.69
CA GLU A 188 -17.97 5.37 -2.15
C GLU A 188 -16.67 5.24 -1.34
N ARG A 189 -16.63 4.26 -0.44
CA ARG A 189 -15.43 3.97 0.34
C ARG A 189 -14.23 3.68 -0.56
N LYS A 190 -14.40 2.83 -1.56
CA LYS A 190 -13.35 2.46 -2.51
C LYS A 190 -12.89 3.65 -3.34
N MET A 191 -13.80 4.50 -3.77
CA MET A 191 -13.46 5.74 -4.48
C MET A 191 -12.59 6.66 -3.62
N ARG A 192 -12.96 6.90 -2.36
CA ARG A 192 -12.17 7.72 -1.43
C ARG A 192 -10.76 7.13 -1.21
N CYS A 193 -10.63 5.83 -1.06
CA CYS A 193 -9.32 5.18 -0.97
C CYS A 193 -8.50 5.41 -2.25
N SER A 194 -9.10 5.29 -3.45
CA SER A 194 -8.40 5.58 -4.70
C SER A 194 -8.01 7.05 -4.83
N TRP A 195 -8.85 7.99 -4.37
CA TRP A 195 -8.48 9.40 -4.34
C TRP A 195 -7.24 9.64 -3.47
N ALA A 196 -7.20 9.03 -2.29
CA ALA A 196 -6.06 9.13 -1.39
C ALA A 196 -4.80 8.49 -1.99
N GLU A 197 -4.91 7.30 -2.59
CA GLU A 197 -3.81 6.58 -3.23
C GLU A 197 -3.20 7.38 -4.39
N HIS A 198 -4.05 7.95 -5.24
CA HIS A 198 -3.60 8.75 -6.38
C HIS A 198 -3.00 10.10 -5.94
N ARG A 199 -3.59 10.79 -4.96
CA ARG A 199 -3.02 12.03 -4.40
C ARG A 199 -1.69 11.82 -3.72
N LEU A 200 -1.58 10.79 -2.88
CA LEU A 200 -0.31 10.41 -2.25
C LEU A 200 0.76 10.20 -3.32
N SER A 201 0.44 9.45 -4.34
CA SER A 201 1.38 9.11 -5.41
C SER A 201 1.74 10.33 -6.26
N LEU A 202 0.77 11.18 -6.61
CA LEU A 202 1.02 12.41 -7.35
C LEU A 202 1.92 13.37 -6.56
N HIS A 203 1.67 13.53 -5.25
CA HIS A 203 2.50 14.36 -4.38
C HIS A 203 3.97 13.87 -4.36
N LEU A 204 4.18 12.56 -4.22
CA LEU A 204 5.52 11.96 -4.30
C LEU A 204 6.16 12.11 -5.68
N GLN A 205 5.37 11.99 -6.76
CA GLN A 205 5.84 12.15 -8.14
C GLN A 205 6.29 13.59 -8.41
N GLN A 206 5.55 14.58 -7.93
CA GLN A 206 5.90 15.99 -8.04
C GLN A 206 7.23 16.34 -7.32
N GLN A 207 7.50 15.66 -6.21
CA GLN A 207 8.75 15.80 -5.46
C GLN A 207 9.91 14.96 -6.03
N HIS A 208 9.70 14.18 -7.10
CA HIS A 208 10.67 13.22 -7.65
C HIS A 208 11.17 12.17 -6.65
N LEU A 209 10.35 11.82 -5.66
CA LEU A 209 10.66 10.85 -4.60
C LEU A 209 9.85 9.56 -4.71
N MET A 210 9.11 9.36 -5.80
CA MET A 210 8.35 8.16 -6.09
C MET A 210 9.10 7.25 -7.05
N PHE A 211 9.37 6.01 -6.65
CA PHE A 211 10.09 5.04 -7.46
C PHE A 211 9.36 3.71 -7.54
N PRO A 212 9.21 3.10 -8.73
CA PRO A 212 8.73 1.74 -8.84
C PRO A 212 9.77 0.76 -8.28
N PHE A 213 9.31 -0.37 -7.76
CA PHE A 213 10.20 -1.52 -7.64
C PHE A 213 10.70 -1.94 -9.02
N GLU A 214 11.96 -2.26 -9.11
CA GLU A 214 12.62 -2.56 -10.39
C GLU A 214 13.40 -3.87 -10.33
N GLY A 215 13.75 -4.40 -11.50
CA GLY A 215 14.62 -5.54 -11.66
C GLY A 215 13.89 -6.84 -12.03
N TRP A 216 14.68 -7.83 -12.37
CA TRP A 216 14.17 -9.14 -12.81
C TRP A 216 13.41 -9.87 -11.70
N ALA A 217 13.90 -9.82 -10.47
CA ALA A 217 13.27 -10.47 -9.33
C ALA A 217 11.85 -9.93 -9.08
N TYR A 218 11.65 -8.61 -9.19
CA TYR A 218 10.34 -7.98 -9.08
C TYR A 218 9.38 -8.44 -10.19
N ARG A 219 9.86 -8.47 -11.44
CA ARG A 219 9.04 -8.93 -12.58
C ARG A 219 8.61 -10.38 -12.45
N SER A 220 9.50 -11.24 -11.96
CA SER A 220 9.18 -12.65 -11.70
C SER A 220 8.14 -12.82 -10.58
N LEU A 221 8.19 -12.02 -9.53
CA LEU A 221 7.17 -11.99 -8.48
C LEU A 221 5.77 -11.69 -9.03
N HIS A 222 5.65 -10.65 -9.84
CA HIS A 222 4.37 -10.29 -10.47
C HIS A 222 3.80 -11.41 -11.33
N THR A 223 4.64 -12.09 -12.09
CA THR A 223 4.21 -13.24 -12.92
C THR A 223 3.65 -14.36 -12.04
N VAL A 224 4.33 -14.67 -10.94
CA VAL A 224 3.87 -15.70 -10.00
C VAL A 224 2.58 -15.31 -9.29
N ASP A 225 2.48 -14.07 -8.81
CA ASP A 225 1.28 -13.61 -8.11
C ASP A 225 0.05 -13.61 -9.05
N ARG A 226 0.23 -13.25 -10.33
CA ARG A 226 -0.82 -13.37 -11.35
C ARG A 226 -1.25 -14.82 -11.56
N ALA A 227 -0.29 -15.75 -11.67
CA ALA A 227 -0.57 -17.17 -11.83
C ALA A 227 -1.32 -17.75 -10.60
N LEU A 228 -0.89 -17.39 -9.38
CA LEU A 228 -1.56 -17.80 -8.14
C LEU A 228 -2.99 -17.24 -8.04
N SER A 229 -3.19 -15.99 -8.43
CA SER A 229 -4.50 -15.36 -8.45
C SER A 229 -5.43 -16.02 -9.47
N ALA A 230 -4.93 -16.37 -10.65
CA ALA A 230 -5.69 -17.11 -11.66
C ALA A 230 -6.06 -18.51 -11.17
N TYR A 231 -5.14 -19.22 -10.53
CA TYR A 231 -5.37 -20.56 -9.97
C TYR A 231 -6.44 -20.53 -8.85
N LYS A 232 -6.38 -19.56 -7.93
CA LYS A 232 -7.40 -19.40 -6.89
C LYS A 232 -8.80 -19.18 -7.47
N ARG A 233 -8.92 -18.37 -8.54
CA ARG A 233 -10.20 -18.14 -9.24
C ARG A 233 -10.75 -19.39 -9.92
N LEU A 234 -9.90 -20.26 -10.42
CA LEU A 234 -10.32 -21.55 -11.02
C LEU A 234 -10.85 -22.52 -9.97
N LYS A 235 -10.29 -22.51 -8.77
CA LYS A 235 -10.75 -23.37 -7.66
C LYS A 235 -12.01 -22.89 -6.94
N SER A 236 -12.37 -21.61 -7.07
CA SER A 236 -13.56 -21.01 -6.42
C SER A 236 -14.83 -21.10 -7.31
N LYS A 237 -14.73 -21.69 -8.48
CA LYS A 237 -15.86 -22.08 -9.35
C LYS A 237 -16.19 -23.54 -9.18
#